data_86c3d2810476142d35c2427f54791388
#
_entry.id   86c3d2810476142d35c2427f54791388
#
_cell.length_a   1.000
_cell.length_b   1.000
_cell.length_c   1.000
_cell.angle_alpha   90.00
_cell.angle_beta   90.00
_cell.angle_gamma   90.00
#
_symmetry.space_group_name_H-M   'P 1'
#
loop_
_entity.id
_entity.type
_entity.pdbx_description
1 polymer ?
#
loop_
_entity_poly.entity_id
_entity_poly.type
_entity_poly.pdbx_seq_one_letter_code
_entity_poly.pdbx_strand_id
1 'polypeptide(L)'
;IPVSAGLAGGSADAAATLRGINRLFNLDKSLHELSDLGIQIGTDIPFCIYNRTAVCKGRGEKIRFLKKPPSAWVVLAKPNLGISSADVFKALDLDDAHHVDTEMCEKAIVEGDYKQLCESLSNRLEPVSMSMHPEIEKIKNNMLQCGADGALMSGSGPTVYGLAQKESQAKKIYNAVNGCCNEVYLVRLLG
;
A
#
# COMPACT_ATOMS: atom_id res chain seq x y z
N ILE A 1 7.67 -7.78 7.75
CA ILE A 1 7.41 -6.75 6.74
C ILE A 1 8.74 -6.06 6.45
N PRO A 2 9.12 -5.85 5.18
CA PRO A 2 10.35 -5.14 4.82
C PRO A 2 10.45 -3.76 5.48
N VAL A 3 11.67 -3.39 5.92
CA VAL A 3 11.92 -2.11 6.60
C VAL A 3 12.06 -0.97 5.58
N SER A 4 11.53 0.22 5.90
CA SER A 4 11.55 1.42 5.04
C SER A 4 11.06 1.13 3.62
N ALA A 5 9.94 0.43 3.52
CA ALA A 5 9.42 -0.16 2.28
C ALA A 5 8.15 0.52 1.75
N GLY A 6 7.57 1.49 2.45
CA GLY A 6 6.26 2.05 2.08
C GLY A 6 5.08 1.09 2.33
N LEU A 7 5.26 0.07 3.17
CA LEU A 7 4.26 -0.96 3.48
C LEU A 7 3.68 -0.84 4.90
N ALA A 8 3.80 0.31 5.53
CA ALA A 8 3.31 0.61 6.89
C ALA A 8 3.74 -0.43 7.96
N GLY A 9 4.93 -1.05 7.83
CA GLY A 9 5.39 -2.14 8.70
C GLY A 9 5.42 -1.74 10.17
N GLY A 10 6.04 -0.61 10.52
CA GLY A 10 6.07 -0.10 11.89
C GLY A 10 4.68 0.20 12.45
N SER A 11 3.76 0.70 11.62
CA SER A 11 2.37 0.94 12.02
C SER A 11 1.61 -0.37 12.27
N ALA A 12 1.88 -1.41 11.47
CA ALA A 12 1.30 -2.74 11.67
C ALA A 12 1.82 -3.38 12.98
N ASP A 13 3.12 -3.24 13.28
CA ASP A 13 3.71 -3.73 14.53
C ASP A 13 3.13 -3.00 15.75
N ALA A 14 2.97 -1.68 15.68
CA ALA A 14 2.35 -0.88 16.73
C ALA A 14 0.88 -1.29 16.95
N ALA A 15 0.13 -1.46 15.88
CA ALA A 15 -1.27 -1.92 15.96
C ALA A 15 -1.37 -3.33 16.57
N ALA A 16 -0.49 -4.25 16.16
CA ALA A 16 -0.43 -5.59 16.72
C ALA A 16 -0.07 -5.57 18.22
N THR A 17 0.86 -4.71 18.62
CA THR A 17 1.25 -4.52 20.01
C THR A 17 0.09 -3.99 20.85
N LEU A 18 -0.60 -2.93 20.40
CA LEU A 18 -1.76 -2.37 21.11
C LEU A 18 -2.86 -3.42 21.28
N ARG A 19 -3.20 -4.16 20.24
CA ARG A 19 -4.19 -5.25 20.30
C ARG A 19 -3.73 -6.39 21.20
N GLY A 20 -2.43 -6.75 21.14
CA GLY A 20 -1.83 -7.79 21.95
C GLY A 20 -1.86 -7.46 23.45
N ILE A 21 -1.46 -6.25 23.83
CA ILE A 21 -1.51 -5.76 25.21
C ILE A 21 -2.96 -5.72 25.71
N ASN A 22 -3.87 -5.17 24.91
CA ASN A 22 -5.31 -5.12 25.25
C ASN A 22 -5.85 -6.52 25.60
N ARG A 23 -5.51 -7.51 24.79
CA ARG A 23 -5.94 -8.90 25.01
C ARG A 23 -5.23 -9.56 26.20
N LEU A 24 -3.91 -9.37 26.32
CA LEU A 24 -3.09 -10.03 27.36
C LEU A 24 -3.47 -9.58 28.76
N PHE A 25 -3.75 -8.30 28.93
CA PHE A 25 -4.07 -7.68 30.22
C PHE A 25 -5.59 -7.51 30.46
N ASN A 26 -6.44 -8.02 29.56
CA ASN A 26 -7.91 -7.91 29.65
C ASN A 26 -8.37 -6.47 29.88
N LEU A 27 -7.85 -5.52 29.10
CA LEU A 27 -8.14 -4.10 29.28
C LEU A 27 -9.51 -3.69 28.72
N ASP A 28 -10.18 -4.57 27.99
CA ASP A 28 -11.51 -4.42 27.38
C ASP A 28 -11.69 -3.14 26.53
N LYS A 29 -10.58 -2.66 25.94
CA LYS A 29 -10.60 -1.51 25.04
C LYS A 29 -11.21 -1.89 23.69
N SER A 30 -12.13 -1.06 23.20
CA SER A 30 -12.69 -1.16 21.86
C SER A 30 -11.63 -0.86 20.79
N LEU A 31 -11.87 -1.29 19.54
CA LEU A 31 -10.98 -0.92 18.42
C LEU A 31 -10.94 0.60 18.21
N HIS A 32 -12.00 1.32 18.55
CA HIS A 32 -12.04 2.78 18.46
C HIS A 32 -11.07 3.41 19.47
N GLU A 33 -11.12 3.01 20.73
CA GLU A 33 -10.20 3.50 21.76
C GLU A 33 -8.74 3.17 21.43
N LEU A 34 -8.47 1.98 20.89
CA LEU A 34 -7.12 1.62 20.41
C LEU A 34 -6.70 2.49 19.23
N SER A 35 -7.63 2.83 18.33
CA SER A 35 -7.39 3.73 17.20
C SER A 35 -7.04 5.14 17.67
N ASP A 36 -7.74 5.67 18.69
CA ASP A 36 -7.49 6.98 19.29
C ASP A 36 -6.13 7.05 20.02
N LEU A 37 -5.68 5.94 20.57
CA LEU A 37 -4.31 5.82 21.08
C LEU A 37 -3.31 5.73 19.92
N GLY A 38 -3.62 4.95 18.89
CA GLY A 38 -2.76 4.71 17.75
C GLY A 38 -2.42 5.97 16.96
N ILE A 39 -3.40 6.87 16.74
CA ILE A 39 -3.18 8.11 15.98
C ILE A 39 -2.18 9.06 16.66
N GLN A 40 -2.01 8.96 17.97
CA GLN A 40 -1.03 9.75 18.71
C GLN A 40 0.41 9.28 18.46
N ILE A 41 0.59 8.04 18.01
CA ILE A 41 1.87 7.42 17.72
C ILE A 41 2.20 7.53 16.22
N GLY A 42 1.19 7.30 15.35
CA GLY A 42 1.39 7.39 13.90
C GLY A 42 0.09 7.33 13.11
N THR A 43 0.09 8.01 11.97
CA THR A 43 -1.11 8.26 11.15
C THR A 43 -1.70 7.00 10.51
N ASP A 44 -0.89 5.96 10.24
CA ASP A 44 -1.35 4.72 9.60
C ASP A 44 -1.79 3.66 10.63
N ILE A 45 -1.51 3.88 11.93
CA ILE A 45 -1.82 2.90 12.98
C ILE A 45 -3.33 2.66 13.12
N PRO A 46 -4.20 3.68 13.07
CA PRO A 46 -5.65 3.48 13.09
C PRO A 46 -6.13 2.50 12.02
N PHE A 47 -5.68 2.67 10.78
CA PHE A 47 -6.00 1.75 9.68
C PHE A 47 -5.52 0.32 9.98
N CYS A 48 -4.28 0.16 10.47
CA CYS A 48 -3.72 -1.15 10.82
C CYS A 48 -4.48 -1.83 11.99
N ILE A 49 -5.02 -1.05 12.92
CA ILE A 49 -5.84 -1.59 14.03
C ILE A 49 -7.11 -2.22 13.51
N TYR A 50 -7.81 -1.58 12.58
CA TYR A 50 -9.03 -2.13 12.00
C TYR A 50 -8.76 -3.27 11.01
N ASN A 51 -7.63 -3.24 10.30
CA ASN A 51 -7.20 -4.27 9.34
C ASN A 51 -8.31 -4.63 8.32
N ARG A 52 -8.90 -3.62 7.70
CA ARG A 52 -10.00 -3.75 6.73
C ARG A 52 -9.80 -2.78 5.57
N THR A 53 -10.39 -3.10 4.42
CA THR A 53 -10.43 -2.17 3.29
C THR A 53 -11.17 -0.89 3.67
N ALA A 54 -10.51 0.25 3.50
CA ALA A 54 -11.05 1.54 3.92
C ALA A 54 -10.50 2.70 3.09
N VAL A 55 -11.24 3.80 3.08
CA VAL A 55 -10.75 5.12 2.70
C VAL A 55 -10.37 5.86 3.97
N CYS A 56 -9.13 6.34 4.03
CA CYS A 56 -8.61 7.14 5.13
C CYS A 56 -8.46 8.59 4.65
N LYS A 57 -9.00 9.53 5.40
CA LYS A 57 -8.92 10.98 5.14
C LYS A 57 -8.36 11.72 6.36
N GLY A 58 -8.06 13.01 6.17
CA GLY A 58 -7.44 13.81 7.21
C GLY A 58 -5.98 13.40 7.42
N ARG A 59 -5.58 13.14 8.66
CA ARG A 59 -4.27 12.58 9.02
C ARG A 59 -4.26 11.04 9.09
N GLY A 60 -5.38 10.36 8.69
CA GLY A 60 -5.60 8.93 8.83
C GLY A 60 -6.68 8.55 9.86
N GLU A 61 -7.20 9.53 10.61
CA GLU A 61 -8.22 9.32 11.66
C GLU A 61 -9.64 9.15 11.10
N LYS A 62 -9.92 9.70 9.92
CA LYS A 62 -11.24 9.61 9.29
C LYS A 62 -11.32 8.37 8.42
N ILE A 63 -11.69 7.25 9.03
CA ILE A 63 -11.73 5.94 8.37
C ILE A 63 -13.16 5.61 7.95
N ARG A 64 -13.36 5.35 6.65
CA ARG A 64 -14.62 4.83 6.11
C ARG A 64 -14.38 3.47 5.47
N PHE A 65 -14.98 2.45 6.05
CA PHE A 65 -14.81 1.07 5.56
C PHE A 65 -15.50 0.87 4.21
N LEU A 66 -14.85 0.09 3.37
CA LEU A 66 -15.36 -0.38 2.09
C LEU A 66 -15.64 -1.88 2.14
N LYS A 67 -16.27 -2.38 1.06
CA LYS A 67 -16.36 -3.81 0.80
C LYS A 67 -14.97 -4.38 0.51
N LYS A 68 -14.86 -5.69 0.51
CA LYS A 68 -13.64 -6.36 0.04
C LYS A 68 -13.38 -6.01 -1.42
N PRO A 69 -12.12 -5.75 -1.78
CA PRO A 69 -11.77 -5.52 -3.18
C PRO A 69 -11.95 -6.80 -4.00
N PRO A 70 -12.00 -6.70 -5.32
CA PRO A 70 -11.95 -7.87 -6.20
C PRO A 70 -10.76 -8.76 -5.88
N SER A 71 -10.95 -10.08 -5.99
CA SER A 71 -9.89 -11.04 -5.71
C SER A 71 -8.75 -10.91 -6.71
N ALA A 72 -7.53 -10.75 -6.22
CA ALA A 72 -6.33 -10.62 -7.03
C ALA A 72 -5.12 -11.30 -6.37
N TRP A 73 -4.11 -11.59 -7.18
CA TRP A 73 -2.75 -11.87 -6.76
C TRP A 73 -1.95 -10.57 -6.77
N VAL A 74 -1.05 -10.44 -5.82
CA VAL A 74 -0.18 -9.27 -5.67
C VAL A 74 1.27 -9.73 -5.68
N VAL A 75 2.06 -9.14 -6.57
CA VAL A 75 3.51 -9.27 -6.54
C VAL A 75 4.07 -7.99 -5.92
N LEU A 76 4.77 -8.11 -4.81
CA LEU A 76 5.48 -7.01 -4.17
C LEU A 76 6.95 -7.10 -4.53
N ALA A 77 7.57 -6.03 -4.99
CA ALA A 77 9.00 -5.97 -5.26
C ALA A 77 9.61 -4.74 -4.63
N LYS A 78 10.57 -4.95 -3.73
CA LYS A 78 11.32 -3.89 -3.06
C LYS A 78 12.77 -3.90 -3.54
N PRO A 79 13.25 -2.81 -4.16
CA PRO A 79 14.66 -2.67 -4.48
C PRO A 79 15.51 -2.57 -3.21
N ASN A 80 16.82 -2.80 -3.34
CA ASN A 80 17.76 -2.73 -2.21
C ASN A 80 18.11 -1.29 -1.83
N LEU A 81 17.06 -0.52 -1.54
CA LEU A 81 17.16 0.86 -1.04
C LEU A 81 16.04 1.13 -0.03
N GLY A 82 16.23 2.13 0.81
CA GLY A 82 15.23 2.66 1.72
C GLY A 82 14.93 4.10 1.36
N ILE A 83 13.66 4.51 1.48
CA ILE A 83 13.24 5.89 1.23
C ILE A 83 12.70 6.48 2.52
N SER A 84 13.14 7.70 2.81
CA SER A 84 12.58 8.53 3.88
C SER A 84 11.28 9.17 3.38
N SER A 85 10.16 8.81 3.98
CA SER A 85 8.87 9.46 3.66
C SER A 85 8.95 10.98 3.86
N ALA A 86 9.69 11.44 4.88
CA ALA A 86 9.86 12.88 5.13
C ALA A 86 10.53 13.61 3.96
N ASP A 87 11.51 12.98 3.31
CA ASP A 87 12.22 13.59 2.19
C ASP A 87 11.34 13.63 0.93
N VAL A 88 10.55 12.58 0.69
CA VAL A 88 9.57 12.57 -0.42
C VAL A 88 8.51 13.64 -0.21
N PHE A 89 7.97 13.78 1.01
CA PHE A 89 6.97 14.82 1.30
C PHE A 89 7.55 16.24 1.20
N LYS A 90 8.82 16.45 1.55
CA LYS A 90 9.48 17.75 1.37
C LYS A 90 9.71 18.11 -0.10
N ALA A 91 9.95 17.11 -0.94
CA ALA A 91 10.17 17.30 -2.37
C ALA A 91 8.85 17.38 -3.16
N LEU A 92 7.71 17.06 -2.54
CA LEU A 92 6.41 17.14 -3.18
C LEU A 92 5.99 18.59 -3.38
N ASP A 93 5.80 18.97 -4.63
CA ASP A 93 5.15 20.23 -4.99
C ASP A 93 3.63 20.08 -4.81
N LEU A 94 3.05 20.83 -3.88
CA LEU A 94 1.61 20.79 -3.60
C LEU A 94 0.79 21.53 -4.68
N ASP A 95 1.41 22.44 -5.41
CA ASP A 95 0.77 23.22 -6.47
C ASP A 95 0.79 22.48 -7.81
N ASP A 96 1.65 21.45 -7.96
CA ASP A 96 1.63 20.57 -9.13
C ASP A 96 0.42 19.64 -9.06
N ALA A 97 -0.59 20.02 -9.83
CA ALA A 97 -1.98 19.55 -9.76
C ALA A 97 -2.20 18.15 -10.36
N HIS A 98 -1.38 17.18 -10.07
CA HIS A 98 -1.73 15.77 -10.31
C HIS A 98 -2.79 15.35 -9.30
N HIS A 99 -4.04 15.69 -9.63
CA HIS A 99 -5.19 15.31 -8.81
C HIS A 99 -5.37 13.78 -8.91
N VAL A 100 -5.15 13.11 -7.79
CA VAL A 100 -5.43 11.68 -7.67
C VAL A 100 -6.93 11.49 -7.48
N ASP A 101 -7.60 10.89 -8.46
CA ASP A 101 -9.02 10.55 -8.37
C ASP A 101 -9.21 9.28 -7.55
N THR A 102 -9.38 9.46 -6.24
CA THR A 102 -9.68 8.34 -5.33
C THR A 102 -11.11 7.83 -5.47
N GLU A 103 -12.03 8.62 -6.03
CA GLU A 103 -13.45 8.25 -6.16
C GLU A 103 -13.65 7.12 -7.17
N MET A 104 -12.88 7.14 -8.27
CA MET A 104 -12.93 6.08 -9.27
C MET A 104 -12.42 4.74 -8.70
N CYS A 105 -11.32 4.74 -7.94
CA CYS A 105 -10.80 3.56 -7.26
C CYS A 105 -11.80 3.01 -6.24
N GLU A 106 -12.42 3.90 -5.46
CA GLU A 106 -13.43 3.58 -4.48
C GLU A 106 -14.67 2.94 -5.12
N LYS A 107 -15.15 3.52 -6.22
CA LYS A 107 -16.26 3.00 -7.01
C LYS A 107 -15.94 1.60 -7.53
N ALA A 108 -14.77 1.40 -8.10
CA ALA A 108 -14.32 0.09 -8.59
C ALA A 108 -14.34 -0.99 -7.51
N ILE A 109 -13.92 -0.66 -6.28
CA ILE A 109 -13.97 -1.57 -5.13
C ILE A 109 -15.42 -1.89 -4.75
N VAL A 110 -16.30 -0.89 -4.69
CA VAL A 110 -17.71 -1.06 -4.31
C VAL A 110 -18.48 -1.90 -5.33
N GLU A 111 -18.20 -1.70 -6.61
CA GLU A 111 -18.82 -2.43 -7.73
C GLU A 111 -18.18 -3.80 -7.97
N GLY A 112 -17.00 -4.05 -7.43
CA GLY A 112 -16.25 -5.30 -7.65
C GLY A 112 -15.62 -5.35 -9.05
N ASP A 113 -15.40 -4.20 -9.68
CA ASP A 113 -14.78 -4.11 -11.00
C ASP A 113 -13.26 -4.13 -10.90
N TYR A 114 -12.68 -5.30 -11.15
CA TYR A 114 -11.23 -5.50 -11.11
C TYR A 114 -10.48 -4.67 -12.17
N LYS A 115 -11.04 -4.57 -13.39
CA LYS A 115 -10.39 -3.84 -14.47
C LYS A 115 -10.32 -2.36 -14.14
N GLN A 116 -11.45 -1.77 -13.73
CA GLN A 116 -11.52 -0.37 -13.32
C GLN A 116 -10.62 -0.11 -12.10
N LEU A 117 -10.52 -1.06 -11.16
CA LEU A 117 -9.58 -0.96 -10.04
C LEU A 117 -8.14 -0.82 -10.53
N CYS A 118 -7.70 -1.66 -11.46
CA CYS A 118 -6.33 -1.61 -12.01
C CYS A 118 -6.07 -0.29 -12.78
N GLU A 119 -7.05 0.21 -13.52
CA GLU A 119 -6.96 1.45 -14.28
C GLU A 119 -7.00 2.72 -13.40
N SER A 120 -7.60 2.63 -12.22
CA SER A 120 -7.73 3.74 -11.26
C SER A 120 -6.58 3.85 -10.26
N LEU A 121 -5.60 2.95 -10.32
CA LEU A 121 -4.44 2.99 -9.42
C LEU A 121 -3.64 4.26 -9.63
N SER A 122 -3.45 5.03 -8.56
CA SER A 122 -2.69 6.28 -8.62
C SER A 122 -2.02 6.59 -7.29
N ASN A 123 -0.86 7.27 -7.35
CA ASN A 123 -0.11 7.68 -6.17
C ASN A 123 0.64 8.99 -6.46
N ARG A 124 0.26 10.06 -5.77
CA ARG A 124 0.85 11.39 -5.95
C ARG A 124 2.34 11.44 -5.59
N LEU A 125 2.81 10.57 -4.71
CA LEU A 125 4.22 10.49 -4.31
C LEU A 125 5.09 9.74 -5.33
N GLU A 126 4.48 8.93 -6.21
CA GLU A 126 5.21 8.07 -7.13
C GLU A 126 6.15 8.85 -8.08
N PRO A 127 5.72 9.93 -8.76
CA PRO A 127 6.62 10.70 -9.64
C PRO A 127 7.81 11.29 -8.88
N VAL A 128 7.60 11.78 -7.67
CA VAL A 128 8.65 12.33 -6.82
C VAL A 128 9.66 11.26 -6.45
N SER A 129 9.19 10.11 -5.96
CA SER A 129 10.07 9.02 -5.57
C SER A 129 10.81 8.41 -6.76
N MET A 130 10.19 8.34 -7.94
CA MET A 130 10.83 7.87 -9.19
C MET A 130 11.90 8.84 -9.68
N SER A 131 11.71 10.16 -9.52
CA SER A 131 12.75 11.15 -9.89
C SER A 131 13.98 11.03 -8.98
N MET A 132 13.79 10.71 -7.71
CA MET A 132 14.88 10.47 -6.75
C MET A 132 15.54 9.10 -6.94
N HIS A 133 14.77 8.09 -7.34
CA HIS A 133 15.15 6.69 -7.40
C HIS A 133 14.57 6.02 -8.67
N PRO A 134 15.25 6.15 -9.83
CA PRO A 134 14.76 5.63 -11.11
C PRO A 134 14.56 4.10 -11.16
N GLU A 135 15.11 3.37 -10.20
CA GLU A 135 14.91 1.93 -10.06
C GLU A 135 13.44 1.56 -9.85
N ILE A 136 12.68 2.43 -9.18
CA ILE A 136 11.25 2.22 -8.92
C ILE A 136 10.47 2.16 -10.23
N GLU A 137 10.75 3.10 -11.14
CA GLU A 137 10.12 3.14 -12.46
C GLU A 137 10.46 1.90 -13.28
N LYS A 138 11.74 1.47 -13.26
CA LYS A 138 12.18 0.25 -13.97
C LYS A 138 11.43 -0.99 -13.48
N ILE A 139 11.24 -1.14 -12.17
CA ILE A 139 10.50 -2.25 -11.58
C ILE A 139 9.04 -2.20 -12.04
N LYS A 140 8.38 -1.04 -11.94
CA LYS A 140 6.99 -0.85 -12.38
C LYS A 140 6.80 -1.23 -13.84
N ASN A 141 7.65 -0.70 -14.72
CA ASN A 141 7.61 -0.97 -16.15
C ASN A 141 7.85 -2.46 -16.46
N ASN A 142 8.78 -3.10 -15.76
CA ASN A 142 9.02 -4.54 -15.90
C ASN A 142 7.78 -5.36 -15.50
N MET A 143 7.12 -5.02 -14.38
CA MET A 143 5.88 -5.70 -13.99
C MET A 143 4.79 -5.58 -15.06
N LEU A 144 4.57 -4.38 -15.60
CA LEU A 144 3.58 -4.13 -16.66
C LEU A 144 3.92 -4.89 -17.94
N GLN A 145 5.17 -4.85 -18.40
CA GLN A 145 5.64 -5.60 -19.58
C GLN A 145 5.52 -7.12 -19.42
N CYS A 146 5.64 -7.62 -18.18
CA CYS A 146 5.46 -9.04 -17.86
C CYS A 146 4.01 -9.44 -17.64
N GLY A 147 3.08 -8.51 -17.81
CA GLY A 147 1.64 -8.75 -17.84
C GLY A 147 0.92 -8.47 -16.53
N ALA A 148 1.42 -7.57 -15.68
CA ALA A 148 0.61 -7.05 -14.59
C ALA A 148 -0.58 -6.27 -15.15
N ASP A 149 -1.77 -6.49 -14.59
CA ASP A 149 -3.00 -5.80 -14.99
C ASP A 149 -3.01 -4.34 -14.50
N GLY A 150 -2.25 -4.06 -13.45
CA GLY A 150 -1.94 -2.74 -12.91
C GLY A 150 -0.71 -2.82 -12.04
N ALA A 151 0.07 -1.74 -11.95
CA ALA A 151 1.23 -1.65 -11.07
C ALA A 151 1.37 -0.24 -10.50
N LEU A 152 1.72 -0.14 -9.21
CA LEU A 152 1.87 1.13 -8.53
C LEU A 152 2.90 1.02 -7.38
N MET A 153 3.55 2.14 -7.09
CA MET A 153 4.36 2.28 -5.89
C MET A 153 3.49 2.39 -4.64
N SER A 154 3.85 1.70 -3.58
CA SER A 154 3.13 1.74 -2.30
C SER A 154 3.64 2.88 -1.41
N GLY A 155 2.73 3.76 -0.98
CA GLY A 155 3.06 4.89 -0.10
C GLY A 155 4.15 5.80 -0.68
N SER A 156 5.18 6.11 0.09
CA SER A 156 6.37 6.84 -0.36
C SER A 156 7.41 5.95 -1.06
N GLY A 157 7.12 4.65 -1.19
CA GLY A 157 8.03 3.69 -1.78
C GLY A 157 9.05 3.11 -0.79
N PRO A 158 10.06 2.38 -1.28
CA PRO A 158 10.34 2.09 -2.69
C PRO A 158 9.60 0.86 -3.25
N THR A 159 8.77 0.18 -2.46
CA THR A 159 8.08 -1.02 -2.92
C THR A 159 7.09 -0.70 -4.04
N VAL A 160 7.18 -1.46 -5.12
CA VAL A 160 6.18 -1.48 -6.19
C VAL A 160 5.36 -2.76 -6.05
N TYR A 161 4.05 -2.64 -6.22
CA TYR A 161 3.18 -3.80 -6.33
C TYR A 161 2.58 -3.92 -7.72
N GLY A 162 2.44 -5.16 -8.19
CA GLY A 162 1.74 -5.48 -9.42
C GLY A 162 0.55 -6.38 -9.13
N LEU A 163 -0.59 -6.10 -9.76
CA LEU A 163 -1.81 -6.90 -9.65
C LEU A 163 -1.94 -7.88 -10.81
N ALA A 164 -2.45 -9.07 -10.50
CA ALA A 164 -2.76 -10.08 -11.49
C ALA A 164 -4.00 -10.88 -11.08
N GLN A 165 -4.89 -11.14 -12.04
CA GLN A 165 -6.11 -11.91 -11.76
C GLN A 165 -5.82 -13.41 -11.61
N LYS A 166 -4.82 -13.92 -12.36
CA LYS A 166 -4.44 -15.34 -12.38
C LYS A 166 -3.11 -15.57 -11.68
N GLU A 167 -3.00 -16.67 -10.94
CA GLU A 167 -1.77 -17.08 -10.27
C GLU A 167 -0.60 -17.29 -11.25
N SER A 168 -0.86 -17.89 -12.41
CA SER A 168 0.16 -18.13 -13.44
C SER A 168 0.76 -16.82 -13.96
N GLN A 169 -0.05 -15.78 -14.14
CA GLN A 169 0.36 -14.44 -14.53
C GLN A 169 1.21 -13.81 -13.40
N ALA A 170 0.74 -13.89 -12.17
CA ALA A 170 1.48 -13.39 -11.01
C ALA A 170 2.84 -14.09 -10.82
N LYS A 171 2.93 -15.40 -11.04
CA LYS A 171 4.20 -16.14 -11.03
C LYS A 171 5.16 -15.67 -12.14
N LYS A 172 4.65 -15.35 -13.33
CA LYS A 172 5.45 -14.79 -14.42
C LYS A 172 6.04 -13.43 -14.03
N ILE A 173 5.23 -12.54 -13.46
CA ILE A 173 5.66 -11.23 -12.97
C ILE A 173 6.70 -11.41 -11.86
N TYR A 174 6.42 -12.27 -10.87
CA TYR A 174 7.34 -12.58 -9.78
C TYR A 174 8.72 -13.00 -10.29
N ASN A 175 8.79 -13.94 -11.23
CA ASN A 175 10.05 -14.43 -11.78
C ASN A 175 10.81 -13.32 -12.53
N ALA A 176 10.10 -12.42 -13.20
CA ALA A 176 10.71 -11.32 -13.95
C ALA A 176 11.38 -10.29 -13.03
N VAL A 177 10.76 -9.96 -11.89
CA VAL A 177 11.31 -8.96 -10.96
C VAL A 177 12.26 -9.56 -9.92
N ASN A 178 12.19 -10.86 -9.66
CA ASN A 178 13.05 -11.55 -8.69
C ASN A 178 14.54 -11.51 -9.07
N GLY A 179 14.86 -11.28 -10.35
CA GLY A 179 16.24 -11.11 -10.82
C GLY A 179 16.83 -9.71 -10.56
N CYS A 180 16.01 -8.72 -10.25
CA CYS A 180 16.43 -7.33 -10.04
C CYS A 180 16.11 -6.75 -8.65
N CYS A 181 15.42 -7.51 -7.80
CA CYS A 181 15.06 -7.10 -6.44
C CYS A 181 15.44 -8.20 -5.45
N ASN A 182 15.96 -7.79 -4.29
CA ASN A 182 16.33 -8.75 -3.23
C ASN A 182 15.12 -9.22 -2.42
N GLU A 183 14.05 -8.42 -2.37
CA GLU A 183 12.85 -8.71 -1.61
C GLU A 183 11.65 -8.72 -2.56
N VAL A 184 11.22 -9.92 -2.95
CA VAL A 184 10.04 -10.14 -3.82
C VAL A 184 9.09 -11.13 -3.15
N TYR A 185 7.82 -10.79 -3.12
CA TYR A 185 6.78 -11.60 -2.49
C TYR A 185 5.60 -11.77 -3.44
N LEU A 186 5.03 -12.97 -3.45
CA LEU A 186 3.80 -13.31 -4.16
C LEU A 186 2.72 -13.66 -3.12
N VAL A 187 1.69 -12.84 -3.03
CA VAL A 187 0.64 -12.95 -2.03
C VAL A 187 -0.75 -12.76 -2.62
N ARG A 188 -1.78 -13.07 -1.84
CA ARG A 188 -3.18 -12.77 -2.21
C ARG A 188 -3.56 -11.40 -1.68
N LEU A 189 -4.32 -10.65 -2.47
CA LEU A 189 -4.97 -9.45 -1.99
C LEU A 189 -6.02 -9.84 -0.94
N LEU A 190 -5.84 -9.28 0.26
CA LEU A 190 -6.77 -9.47 1.37
C LEU A 190 -7.71 -8.27 1.46
N GLY A 191 -8.91 -8.47 1.98
CA GLY A 191 -9.87 -7.40 2.19
C GLY A 191 -10.85 -7.69 3.31
#